data_39f0241bbb2af6ee13fb79af5b9fc2ae
#
_entry.id   39f0241bbb2af6ee13fb79af5b9fc2ae
#
_cell.length_a   1.000
_cell.length_b   1.000
_cell.length_c   1.000
_cell.angle_alpha   90.00
_cell.angle_beta   90.00
_cell.angle_gamma   90.00
#
_symmetry.space_group_name_H-M   'P 1'
#
loop_
_entity.id
_entity.type
_entity.pdbx_description
1 polymer ?
#
loop_
_entity_poly.entity_id
_entity_poly.type
_entity_poly.pdbx_seq_one_letter_code
_entity_poly.pdbx_strand_id
1 'polypeptide(L)'
;MIIAGHDTSTALLAWIFALLGQHPETHAHVVSEVNSKDRSPLLDHIIKESLRLYPPIHIGNRRVAENMEFAEGTVPAGERMFYSIYLTHRDPSVWENADDFCPERFAHGRKTPPMSYIPFGGGPRACIGAAFGQAEARIVMARLLQTFSFEPMKAAKIHAHMGATLEPRPGVMMKVLRIPPNF
;
A
#
# COMPACT_ATOMS: atom_id res chain seq x y z
N MET A 1 11.03 7.74 -15.20
CA MET A 1 10.55 6.53 -14.48
C MET A 1 11.26 6.34 -13.13
N ILE A 2 12.59 6.46 -13.04
CA ILE A 2 13.35 6.21 -11.79
C ILE A 2 12.85 7.09 -10.64
N ILE A 3 12.73 8.40 -10.82
CA ILE A 3 12.27 9.34 -9.77
C ILE A 3 10.83 8.99 -9.31
N ALA A 4 9.93 8.71 -10.24
CA ALA A 4 8.53 8.41 -9.88
C ALA A 4 8.38 7.05 -9.16
N GLY A 5 9.28 6.10 -9.41
CA GLY A 5 9.28 4.79 -8.74
C GLY A 5 9.97 4.82 -7.37
N HIS A 6 11.02 5.61 -7.21
CA HIS A 6 11.84 5.61 -6.00
C HIS A 6 11.03 5.94 -4.72
N ASP A 7 10.41 7.09 -4.67
CA ASP A 7 9.71 7.55 -3.45
C ASP A 7 8.46 6.72 -3.16
N THR A 8 7.73 6.32 -4.20
CA THR A 8 6.52 5.51 -4.04
C THR A 8 6.81 4.08 -3.59
N SER A 9 7.86 3.44 -4.14
CA SER A 9 8.30 2.11 -3.69
C SER A 9 8.85 2.17 -2.26
N THR A 10 9.63 3.20 -1.94
CA THR A 10 10.17 3.40 -0.58
C THR A 10 9.04 3.58 0.45
N ALA A 11 8.05 4.43 0.15
CA ALA A 11 6.90 4.63 1.03
C ALA A 11 6.10 3.34 1.24
N LEU A 12 5.85 2.57 0.17
CA LEU A 12 5.16 1.28 0.26
C LEU A 12 5.91 0.29 1.17
N LEU A 13 7.21 0.10 0.95
CA LEU A 13 8.02 -0.82 1.74
C LEU A 13 8.08 -0.39 3.22
N ALA A 14 8.21 0.91 3.48
CA ALA A 14 8.21 1.45 4.83
C ALA A 14 6.88 1.18 5.55
N TRP A 15 5.73 1.34 4.87
CA TRP A 15 4.43 1.01 5.45
C TRP A 15 4.25 -0.48 5.68
N ILE A 16 4.74 -1.35 4.78
CA ILE A 16 4.70 -2.80 5.01
C ILE A 16 5.46 -3.16 6.30
N PHE A 17 6.66 -2.62 6.51
CA PHE A 17 7.42 -2.86 7.74
C PHE A 17 6.72 -2.28 8.98
N ALA A 18 6.13 -1.08 8.88
CA ALA A 18 5.36 -0.50 9.97
C ALA A 18 4.18 -1.37 10.39
N LEU A 19 3.42 -1.88 9.41
CA LEU A 19 2.27 -2.74 9.64
C LEU A 19 2.68 -4.10 10.20
N LEU A 20 3.70 -4.74 9.64
CA LEU A 20 4.22 -6.01 10.17
C LEU A 20 4.78 -5.87 11.58
N GLY A 21 5.39 -4.73 11.89
CA GLY A 21 5.86 -4.44 13.26
C GLY A 21 4.73 -4.27 14.28
N GLN A 22 3.54 -3.83 13.84
CA GLN A 22 2.35 -3.68 14.68
C GLN A 22 1.52 -4.97 14.76
N HIS A 23 1.72 -5.93 13.84
CA HIS A 23 0.97 -7.18 13.73
C HIS A 23 1.92 -8.40 13.76
N PRO A 24 2.45 -8.77 14.93
CA PRO A 24 3.48 -9.80 15.06
C PRO A 24 3.02 -11.19 14.60
N GLU A 25 1.75 -11.52 14.74
CA GLU A 25 1.20 -12.80 14.25
C GLU A 25 1.24 -12.87 12.72
N THR A 26 0.76 -11.83 12.04
CA THR A 26 0.83 -11.74 10.56
C THR A 26 2.29 -11.75 10.08
N HIS A 27 3.19 -11.08 10.82
CA HIS A 27 4.62 -11.10 10.53
C HIS A 27 5.19 -12.53 10.61
N ALA A 28 4.92 -13.25 11.69
CA ALA A 28 5.39 -14.64 11.85
C ALA A 28 4.84 -15.55 10.74
N HIS A 29 3.56 -15.41 10.38
CA HIS A 29 2.95 -16.20 9.32
C HIS A 29 3.57 -15.93 7.95
N VAL A 30 3.80 -14.67 7.57
CA VAL A 30 4.40 -14.36 6.28
C VAL A 30 5.86 -14.81 6.20
N VAL A 31 6.62 -14.69 7.29
CA VAL A 31 8.01 -15.23 7.36
C VAL A 31 8.00 -16.74 7.16
N SER A 32 7.11 -17.48 7.82
CA SER A 32 6.96 -18.92 7.63
C SER A 32 6.62 -19.26 6.18
N GLU A 33 5.70 -18.51 5.57
CA GLU A 33 5.22 -18.79 4.21
C GLU A 33 6.30 -18.51 3.15
N VAL A 34 7.06 -17.40 3.25
CA VAL A 34 8.13 -17.09 2.29
C VAL A 34 9.32 -18.04 2.37
N ASN A 35 9.50 -18.73 3.52
CA ASN A 35 10.55 -19.73 3.69
C ASN A 35 10.13 -21.14 3.28
N SER A 36 8.84 -21.41 3.15
CA SER A 36 8.30 -22.75 2.84
C SER A 36 7.73 -22.88 1.43
N LYS A 37 7.54 -21.79 0.71
CA LYS A 37 6.90 -21.77 -0.61
C LYS A 37 7.65 -20.89 -1.59
N ASP A 38 7.64 -21.27 -2.86
CA ASP A 38 8.19 -20.45 -3.96
C ASP A 38 7.45 -19.10 -4.12
N ARG A 39 6.18 -19.07 -3.76
CA ARG A 39 5.34 -17.87 -3.76
C ARG A 39 4.50 -17.83 -2.50
N SER A 40 4.46 -16.65 -1.88
CA SER A 40 3.64 -16.39 -0.70
C SER A 40 2.38 -15.58 -1.09
N PRO A 41 1.18 -16.20 -1.13
CA PRO A 41 -0.07 -15.48 -1.30
C PRO A 41 -0.32 -14.46 -0.19
N LEU A 42 0.07 -14.77 1.04
CA LEU A 42 -0.08 -13.84 2.17
C LEU A 42 0.72 -12.56 1.95
N LEU A 43 1.95 -12.65 1.41
CA LEU A 43 2.72 -11.45 1.08
C LEU A 43 2.04 -10.59 0.01
N ASP A 44 1.43 -11.22 -1.01
CA ASP A 44 0.64 -10.52 -2.02
C ASP A 44 -0.56 -9.77 -1.38
N HIS A 45 -1.22 -10.39 -0.40
CA HIS A 45 -2.34 -9.78 0.34
C HIS A 45 -1.86 -8.63 1.24
N ILE A 46 -0.73 -8.79 1.92
CA ILE A 46 -0.10 -7.74 2.73
C ILE A 46 0.24 -6.51 1.87
N ILE A 47 0.85 -6.72 0.69
CA ILE A 47 1.16 -5.63 -0.24
C ILE A 47 -0.11 -4.88 -0.67
N LYS A 48 -1.17 -5.61 -1.03
CA LYS A 48 -2.45 -5.02 -1.44
C LYS A 48 -3.11 -4.24 -0.29
N GLU A 49 -3.11 -4.80 0.91
CA GLU A 49 -3.70 -4.16 2.08
C GLU A 49 -2.90 -2.92 2.52
N SER A 50 -1.57 -2.98 2.41
CA SER A 50 -0.72 -1.81 2.65
C SER A 50 -1.00 -0.69 1.65
N LEU A 51 -1.16 -1.03 0.36
CA LEU A 51 -1.57 -0.09 -0.69
C LEU A 51 -2.98 0.47 -0.48
N ARG A 52 -3.88 -0.29 0.14
CA ARG A 52 -5.21 0.18 0.49
C ARG A 52 -5.15 1.20 1.62
N LEU A 53 -4.50 0.82 2.73
CA LEU A 53 -4.43 1.67 3.92
C LEU A 53 -3.55 2.90 3.71
N TYR A 54 -2.40 2.72 3.06
CA TYR A 54 -1.39 3.76 2.91
C TYR A 54 -0.91 3.84 1.45
N PRO A 55 -1.79 4.24 0.51
CA PRO A 55 -1.39 4.41 -0.88
C PRO A 55 -0.32 5.52 -0.97
N PRO A 56 0.86 5.25 -1.53
CA PRO A 56 1.92 6.26 -1.64
C PRO A 56 1.43 7.55 -2.30
N ILE A 57 0.64 7.44 -3.36
CA ILE A 57 -0.11 8.56 -3.93
C ILE A 57 -1.51 8.53 -3.32
N HIS A 58 -1.77 9.44 -2.40
CA HIS A 58 -3.00 9.48 -1.60
C HIS A 58 -4.10 10.37 -2.18
N ILE A 59 -3.73 11.23 -3.14
CA ILE A 59 -4.64 12.14 -3.84
C ILE A 59 -4.28 12.17 -5.33
N GLY A 60 -5.29 12.14 -6.18
CA GLY A 60 -5.15 12.36 -7.61
C GLY A 60 -5.85 13.62 -8.06
N ASN A 61 -5.49 14.12 -9.24
CA ASN A 61 -6.16 15.27 -9.82
C ASN A 61 -6.38 15.12 -11.33
N ARG A 62 -7.40 15.82 -11.82
CA ARG A 62 -7.72 15.92 -13.25
C ARG A 62 -8.10 17.36 -13.58
N ARG A 63 -7.78 17.78 -14.78
CA ARG A 63 -8.38 18.98 -15.37
C ARG A 63 -9.66 18.57 -16.09
N VAL A 64 -10.74 19.27 -15.79
CA VAL A 64 -12.05 19.03 -16.39
C VAL A 64 -12.01 19.50 -17.84
N ALA A 65 -12.29 18.58 -18.79
CA ALA A 65 -12.23 18.89 -20.23
C ALA A 65 -13.50 19.57 -20.71
N GLU A 66 -14.65 19.16 -20.17
CA GLU A 66 -15.99 19.67 -20.49
C GLU A 66 -16.74 19.89 -19.18
N ASN A 67 -17.79 20.71 -19.18
CA ASN A 67 -18.61 20.88 -17.96
C ASN A 67 -19.11 19.54 -17.46
N MET A 68 -18.90 19.27 -16.18
CA MET A 68 -19.33 18.04 -15.52
C MET A 68 -20.45 18.35 -14.55
N GLU A 69 -21.60 17.67 -14.73
CA GLU A 69 -22.76 17.78 -13.86
C GLU A 69 -22.67 16.76 -12.72
N PHE A 70 -22.88 17.19 -11.51
CA PHE A 70 -23.02 16.38 -10.30
C PHE A 70 -24.37 16.73 -9.63
N ALA A 71 -24.78 15.89 -8.66
CA ALA A 71 -25.99 16.17 -7.89
C ALA A 71 -25.94 17.52 -7.15
N GLU A 72 -24.75 17.91 -6.73
CA GLU A 72 -24.47 19.12 -5.95
C GLU A 72 -24.17 20.36 -6.80
N GLY A 73 -24.07 20.21 -8.14
CA GLY A 73 -23.80 21.32 -9.05
C GLY A 73 -22.86 20.97 -10.21
N THR A 74 -22.52 21.99 -10.98
CA THR A 74 -21.66 21.87 -12.17
C THR A 74 -20.22 22.25 -11.86
N VAL A 75 -19.26 21.44 -12.31
CA VAL A 75 -17.85 21.81 -12.34
C VAL A 75 -17.50 22.26 -13.77
N PRO A 76 -17.10 23.53 -13.96
CA PRO A 76 -16.83 24.06 -15.30
C PRO A 76 -15.62 23.43 -15.96
N ALA A 77 -15.61 23.41 -17.29
CA ALA A 77 -14.45 23.06 -18.09
C ALA A 77 -13.25 23.95 -17.72
N GLY A 78 -12.06 23.36 -17.67
CA GLY A 78 -10.82 24.04 -17.30
C GLY A 78 -10.49 24.00 -15.80
N GLU A 79 -11.46 23.75 -14.95
CA GLU A 79 -11.26 23.62 -13.50
C GLU A 79 -10.43 22.38 -13.16
N ARG A 80 -9.82 22.39 -11.96
CA ARG A 80 -9.05 21.26 -11.45
C ARG A 80 -9.84 20.54 -10.38
N MET A 81 -10.14 19.29 -10.62
CA MET A 81 -10.82 18.40 -9.70
C MET A 81 -9.83 17.47 -9.02
N PHE A 82 -9.97 17.30 -7.71
CA PHE A 82 -9.19 16.35 -6.91
C PHE A 82 -10.06 15.19 -6.45
N TYR A 83 -9.45 14.01 -6.34
CA TYR A 83 -10.08 12.84 -5.75
C TYR A 83 -9.12 12.19 -4.77
N SER A 84 -9.65 11.76 -3.62
CA SER A 84 -8.84 11.16 -2.56
C SER A 84 -8.82 9.63 -2.70
N ILE A 85 -7.67 9.07 -3.06
CA ILE A 85 -7.45 7.64 -3.06
C ILE A 85 -7.51 7.11 -1.62
N TYR A 86 -6.92 7.86 -0.67
CA TYR A 86 -6.91 7.52 0.75
C TYR A 86 -8.31 7.36 1.34
N LEU A 87 -9.23 8.28 1.07
CA LEU A 87 -10.61 8.21 1.54
C LEU A 87 -11.42 7.13 0.79
N THR A 88 -11.25 7.01 -0.53
CA THR A 88 -11.90 5.95 -1.32
C THR A 88 -11.58 4.57 -0.78
N HIS A 89 -10.35 4.34 -0.36
CA HIS A 89 -9.92 3.07 0.23
C HIS A 89 -10.40 2.85 1.68
N ARG A 90 -11.08 3.84 2.27
CA ARG A 90 -11.63 3.80 3.62
C ARG A 90 -13.14 3.98 3.67
N ASP A 91 -13.79 3.98 2.52
CA ASP A 91 -15.25 4.08 2.44
C ASP A 91 -15.91 2.90 3.17
N PRO A 92 -16.62 3.12 4.28
CA PRO A 92 -17.21 2.03 5.08
C PRO A 92 -18.33 1.29 4.35
N SER A 93 -18.89 1.88 3.30
CA SER A 93 -19.88 1.20 2.46
C SER A 93 -19.27 0.06 1.62
N VAL A 94 -17.95 0.08 1.43
CA VAL A 94 -17.19 -0.91 0.65
C VAL A 94 -16.27 -1.74 1.53
N TRP A 95 -15.61 -1.08 2.50
CA TRP A 95 -14.54 -1.66 3.30
C TRP A 95 -15.01 -1.82 4.75
N GLU A 96 -15.41 -3.01 5.12
CA GLU A 96 -15.70 -3.34 6.52
C GLU A 96 -14.44 -3.17 7.37
N ASN A 97 -14.59 -2.55 8.56
CA ASN A 97 -13.45 -2.21 9.43
C ASN A 97 -12.33 -1.53 8.63
N ALA A 98 -12.69 -0.42 7.97
CA ALA A 98 -11.89 0.21 6.92
C ALA A 98 -10.50 0.68 7.37
N ASP A 99 -10.31 0.95 8.66
CA ASP A 99 -9.03 1.41 9.22
C ASP A 99 -8.14 0.25 9.73
N ASP A 100 -8.69 -0.97 9.83
CA ASP A 100 -7.94 -2.12 10.32
C ASP A 100 -7.08 -2.75 9.22
N PHE A 101 -5.90 -3.21 9.62
CA PHE A 101 -5.01 -3.99 8.76
C PHE A 101 -5.47 -5.46 8.72
N CYS A 102 -6.09 -5.85 7.63
CA CYS A 102 -6.64 -7.18 7.42
C CYS A 102 -6.27 -7.70 6.01
N PRO A 103 -5.08 -8.30 5.81
CA PRO A 103 -4.65 -8.84 4.52
C PRO A 103 -5.62 -9.88 3.95
N GLU A 104 -6.31 -10.63 4.81
CA GLU A 104 -7.27 -11.68 4.44
C GLU A 104 -8.43 -11.14 3.59
N ARG A 105 -8.71 -9.85 3.62
CA ARG A 105 -9.72 -9.25 2.75
C ARG A 105 -9.39 -9.36 1.25
N PHE A 106 -8.13 -9.63 0.91
CA PHE A 106 -7.68 -9.90 -0.46
C PHE A 106 -7.55 -11.41 -0.78
N ALA A 107 -7.84 -12.28 0.21
CA ALA A 107 -7.95 -13.71 -0.04
C ALA A 107 -9.22 -14.02 -0.87
N HIS A 108 -9.23 -15.18 -1.51
CA HIS A 108 -10.41 -15.73 -2.22
C HIS A 108 -11.00 -14.85 -3.33
N GLY A 109 -10.21 -13.96 -3.94
CA GLY A 109 -10.65 -13.20 -5.12
C GLY A 109 -11.82 -12.24 -4.85
N ARG A 110 -11.86 -11.61 -3.68
CA ARG A 110 -12.88 -10.59 -3.35
C ARG A 110 -13.04 -9.60 -4.50
N LYS A 111 -14.23 -9.54 -5.04
CA LYS A 111 -14.61 -8.53 -6.02
C LYS A 111 -15.00 -7.26 -5.28
N THR A 112 -14.24 -6.21 -5.45
CA THR A 112 -14.60 -4.86 -4.99
C THR A 112 -15.39 -4.14 -6.10
N PRO A 113 -16.28 -3.20 -5.76
CA PRO A 113 -16.90 -2.35 -6.76
C PRO A 113 -15.86 -1.66 -7.64
N PRO A 114 -16.16 -1.40 -8.90
CA PRO A 114 -15.26 -0.64 -9.76
C PRO A 114 -14.82 0.67 -9.09
N MET A 115 -13.56 1.05 -9.25
CA MET A 115 -12.96 2.27 -8.71
C MET A 115 -12.90 2.39 -7.18
N SER A 116 -13.29 1.37 -6.42
CA SER A 116 -13.16 1.37 -4.96
C SER A 116 -11.76 0.99 -4.45
N TYR A 117 -10.93 0.37 -5.29
CA TYR A 117 -9.54 0.04 -5.01
C TYR A 117 -8.66 0.53 -6.16
N ILE A 118 -8.04 1.69 -5.99
CA ILE A 118 -7.31 2.42 -7.04
C ILE A 118 -5.93 2.93 -6.59
N PRO A 119 -5.07 2.09 -5.95
CA PRO A 119 -3.78 2.55 -5.44
C PRO A 119 -2.83 3.05 -6.55
N PHE A 120 -3.09 2.65 -7.77
CA PHE A 120 -2.36 3.06 -8.97
C PHE A 120 -3.18 3.98 -9.90
N GLY A 121 -4.25 4.57 -9.36
CA GLY A 121 -5.20 5.34 -10.16
C GLY A 121 -6.08 4.46 -11.04
N GLY A 122 -6.72 5.06 -12.03
CA GLY A 122 -7.62 4.35 -12.94
C GLY A 122 -7.75 5.04 -14.30
N GLY A 123 -8.32 4.31 -15.28
CA GLY A 123 -8.55 4.77 -16.62
C GLY A 123 -7.26 5.01 -17.43
N PRO A 124 -7.30 5.87 -18.46
CA PRO A 124 -6.17 6.09 -19.38
C PRO A 124 -4.91 6.68 -18.71
N ARG A 125 -5.03 7.17 -17.48
CA ARG A 125 -3.93 7.75 -16.70
C ARG A 125 -3.52 6.85 -15.52
N ALA A 126 -3.90 5.57 -15.53
CA ALA A 126 -3.42 4.59 -14.55
C ALA A 126 -1.89 4.49 -14.58
N CYS A 127 -1.30 4.15 -13.45
CA CYS A 127 0.15 4.02 -13.33
C CYS A 127 0.69 2.94 -14.27
N ILE A 128 1.60 3.33 -15.18
CA ILE A 128 2.27 2.39 -16.09
C ILE A 128 3.17 1.39 -15.36
N GLY A 129 3.70 1.78 -14.16
CA GLY A 129 4.57 0.96 -13.33
C GLY A 129 3.83 0.03 -12.35
N ALA A 130 2.49 -0.06 -12.39
CA ALA A 130 1.72 -0.80 -11.39
C ALA A 130 2.14 -2.26 -11.22
N ALA A 131 2.31 -2.99 -12.31
CA ALA A 131 2.75 -4.39 -12.29
C ALA A 131 4.19 -4.53 -11.82
N PHE A 132 5.07 -3.63 -12.29
CA PHE A 132 6.49 -3.60 -11.91
C PHE A 132 6.66 -3.30 -10.42
N GLY A 133 6.03 -2.25 -9.90
CA GLY A 133 6.17 -1.87 -8.48
C GLY A 133 5.62 -2.94 -7.52
N GLN A 134 4.55 -3.63 -7.88
CA GLN A 134 4.05 -4.76 -7.07
C GLN A 134 5.00 -5.97 -7.13
N ALA A 135 5.57 -6.27 -8.29
CA ALA A 135 6.56 -7.34 -8.43
C ALA A 135 7.84 -7.02 -7.67
N GLU A 136 8.34 -5.78 -7.77
CA GLU A 136 9.49 -5.28 -7.01
C GLU A 136 9.25 -5.42 -5.50
N ALA A 137 8.15 -4.89 -4.99
CA ALA A 137 7.82 -4.97 -3.56
C ALA A 137 7.77 -6.43 -3.07
N ARG A 138 7.18 -7.33 -3.86
CA ARG A 138 7.12 -8.78 -3.53
C ARG A 138 8.50 -9.40 -3.45
N ILE A 139 9.34 -9.18 -4.47
CA ILE A 139 10.69 -9.78 -4.54
C ILE A 139 11.56 -9.24 -3.40
N VAL A 140 11.56 -7.92 -3.20
CA VAL A 140 12.36 -7.26 -2.15
C VAL A 140 11.91 -7.75 -0.76
N MET A 141 10.62 -7.71 -0.47
CA MET A 141 10.09 -8.13 0.84
C MET A 141 10.35 -9.62 1.10
N ALA A 142 10.07 -10.49 0.13
CA ALA A 142 10.35 -11.92 0.28
C ALA A 142 11.84 -12.15 0.60
N ARG A 143 12.74 -11.50 -0.14
CA ARG A 143 14.19 -11.67 0.06
C ARG A 143 14.66 -11.12 1.39
N LEU A 144 14.14 -9.98 1.82
CA LEU A 144 14.46 -9.41 3.14
C LEU A 144 13.98 -10.31 4.27
N LEU A 145 12.75 -10.80 4.22
CA LEU A 145 12.16 -11.67 5.24
C LEU A 145 12.81 -13.07 5.29
N GLN A 146 13.37 -13.55 4.17
CA GLN A 146 14.16 -14.78 4.12
C GLN A 146 15.57 -14.62 4.70
N THR A 147 16.13 -13.41 4.64
CA THR A 147 17.55 -13.16 4.97
C THR A 147 17.73 -12.57 6.36
N PHE A 148 16.74 -11.80 6.82
CA PHE A 148 16.83 -11.03 8.05
C PHE A 148 15.57 -11.21 8.90
N SER A 149 15.75 -11.22 10.22
CA SER A 149 14.66 -10.99 11.17
C SER A 149 14.55 -9.50 11.50
N PHE A 150 13.32 -9.05 11.65
CA PHE A 150 12.98 -7.66 11.93
C PHE A 150 12.19 -7.57 13.23
N GLU A 151 12.74 -6.90 14.23
CA GLU A 151 12.07 -6.65 15.50
C GLU A 151 11.74 -5.16 15.60
N PRO A 152 10.48 -4.78 15.85
CA PRO A 152 10.15 -3.36 16.01
C PRO A 152 10.84 -2.81 17.25
N MET A 153 11.53 -1.70 17.10
CA MET A 153 12.06 -0.97 18.23
C MET A 153 10.94 -0.13 18.88
N LYS A 154 10.97 0.04 20.20
CA LYS A 154 10.07 0.99 20.87
C LYS A 154 10.37 2.39 20.35
N ALA A 155 9.58 2.82 19.39
CA ALA A 155 9.65 4.13 18.74
C ALA A 155 8.43 4.96 19.11
N ALA A 156 8.49 6.26 18.79
CA ALA A 156 7.33 7.12 18.82
C ALA A 156 6.19 6.53 17.97
N LYS A 157 4.95 6.82 18.34
CA LYS A 157 3.75 6.36 17.60
C LYS A 157 3.88 6.77 16.13
N ILE A 158 3.88 5.78 15.23
CA ILE A 158 3.93 6.02 13.79
C ILE A 158 2.58 6.60 13.35
N HIS A 159 2.64 7.68 12.58
CA HIS A 159 1.46 8.31 11.97
C HIS A 159 1.71 8.58 10.48
N ALA A 160 0.63 8.69 9.73
CA ALA A 160 0.70 9.00 8.30
C ALA A 160 0.99 10.48 8.10
N HIS A 161 2.03 10.80 7.34
CA HIS A 161 2.35 12.14 6.90
C HIS A 161 1.99 12.29 5.41
N MET A 162 1.09 13.21 5.11
CA MET A 162 0.62 13.50 3.75
C MET A 162 1.52 14.57 3.11
N GLY A 163 2.61 14.12 2.49
CA GLY A 163 3.50 14.95 1.69
C GLY A 163 3.31 14.72 0.20
N ALA A 164 4.39 14.74 -0.57
CA ALA A 164 4.37 14.31 -1.97
C ALA A 164 3.98 12.84 -2.09
N THR A 165 4.43 12.03 -1.13
CA THR A 165 3.96 10.67 -0.89
C THR A 165 3.39 10.57 0.53
N LEU A 166 2.58 9.54 0.76
CA LEU A 166 2.07 9.19 2.08
C LEU A 166 3.11 8.37 2.82
N GLU A 167 3.76 8.95 3.82
CA GLU A 167 4.91 8.37 4.50
C GLU A 167 4.64 8.08 5.98
N PRO A 168 5.25 7.03 6.56
CA PRO A 168 5.24 6.83 8.02
C PRO A 168 6.20 7.81 8.69
N ARG A 169 5.73 8.61 9.66
CA ARG A 169 6.56 9.50 10.49
C ARG A 169 6.49 9.13 11.97
N PRO A 170 7.58 9.26 12.70
CA PRO A 170 8.90 9.84 12.35
C PRO A 170 9.77 8.91 11.50
N GLY A 171 9.30 7.73 11.16
CA GLY A 171 9.97 6.69 10.40
C GLY A 171 9.75 5.32 11.05
N VAL A 172 10.22 4.27 10.40
CA VAL A 172 10.08 2.88 10.89
C VAL A 172 11.43 2.41 11.40
N MET A 173 11.55 2.29 12.72
CA MET A 173 12.78 1.83 13.37
C MET A 173 12.67 0.34 13.69
N MET A 174 13.56 -0.45 13.11
CA MET A 174 13.65 -1.89 13.30
C MET A 174 15.05 -2.30 13.74
N LYS A 175 15.14 -3.25 14.65
CA LYS A 175 16.37 -3.99 14.90
C LYS A 175 16.43 -5.11 13.85
N VAL A 176 17.54 -5.14 13.14
CA VAL A 176 17.73 -6.09 12.04
C VAL A 176 18.84 -7.08 12.40
N LEU A 177 18.52 -8.37 12.35
CA LEU A 177 19.46 -9.46 12.60
C LEU A 177 19.50 -10.38 11.38
N ARG A 178 20.68 -10.78 10.94
CA ARG A 178 20.82 -11.73 9.85
C ARG A 178 20.43 -13.14 10.33
N ILE A 179 19.57 -13.80 9.59
CA ILE A 179 19.24 -15.21 9.85
C ILE A 179 20.40 -16.08 9.34
N PRO A 180 20.94 -17.01 10.15
CA PRO A 180 21.93 -17.97 9.65
C PRO A 180 21.38 -18.75 8.47
N PRO A 181 22.18 -19.03 7.43
CA PRO A 181 21.73 -19.90 6.36
C PRO A 181 21.39 -21.29 6.91
N ASN A 182 20.20 -21.77 6.56
CA ASN A 182 19.89 -23.18 6.82
C ASN A 182 20.77 -24.05 5.90
N PHE A 183 21.73 -24.77 6.48
CA PHE A 183 22.53 -25.78 5.80
C PHE A 183 21.74 -27.07 5.66
#